data_ec9cb8e3f385a45b0ddc379d4fbe6b7f
#
_entry.id   ec9cb8e3f385a45b0ddc379d4fbe6b7f
#
_cell.length_a   1.000
_cell.length_b   1.000
_cell.length_c   1.000
_cell.angle_alpha   90.00
_cell.angle_beta   90.00
_cell.angle_gamma   90.00
#
_symmetry.space_group_name_H-M   'P 1'
#
loop_
_entity.id
_entity.type
_entity.pdbx_description
1 polymer ?
#
loop_
_entity_poly.entity_id
_entity_poly.type
_entity_poly.pdbx_seq_one_letter_code
_entity_poly.pdbx_strand_id
1 'polypeptide(L)'
;MSQFWRLDGPLQTLILAAEQERLPQVIYWGPPLPASEDCAALAAAHAMDVTGGMLDANPELSICPEASQSFPGQPGLICRDAQGRVLHPKFRYVQELAQEHSLCLTYADKDLDLTYEAHFELTASSNMISCWSRLEASQPLMLHWLAAPVFPAPQLSDAMMSFSGRWIGEFQTHSIPWRPGIHKRESRSGRSGHEHFPGLILPEIGARNTLGRAYGFHYGWSGGHQMIAEELPDGRRQIQFGHACDSHNGLAQSF
;
A
#
# COMPACT_ATOMS: atom_id res chain seq x y z
N MET A 1 -9.44 -1.18 21.74
CA MET A 1 -10.69 -0.74 21.07
C MET A 1 -10.39 -0.68 19.59
N SER A 2 -11.28 -1.17 18.76
CA SER A 2 -11.14 -1.08 17.31
C SER A 2 -11.54 0.33 16.85
N GLN A 3 -10.77 0.92 15.96
CA GLN A 3 -11.04 2.21 15.31
C GLN A 3 -11.39 1.95 13.85
N PHE A 4 -12.29 2.74 13.28
CA PHE A 4 -12.73 2.60 11.91
C PHE A 4 -12.75 3.97 11.23
N TRP A 5 -12.29 4.02 10.00
CA TRP A 5 -12.36 5.20 9.12
C TRP A 5 -12.99 4.79 7.81
N ARG A 6 -13.86 5.64 7.31
CA ARG A 6 -14.64 5.35 6.10
C ARG A 6 -14.60 6.56 5.17
N LEU A 7 -14.34 6.30 3.89
CA LEU A 7 -14.46 7.26 2.80
C LEU A 7 -15.47 6.72 1.79
N ASP A 8 -16.57 7.45 1.60
CA ASP A 8 -17.62 7.08 0.67
C ASP A 8 -17.61 7.98 -0.57
N GLY A 9 -17.55 7.36 -1.73
CA GLY A 9 -17.70 7.98 -3.02
C GLY A 9 -18.94 7.48 -3.74
N PRO A 10 -19.29 8.09 -4.88
CA PRO A 10 -20.47 7.71 -5.64
C PRO A 10 -20.43 6.27 -6.16
N LEU A 11 -19.25 5.70 -6.40
CA LEU A 11 -19.09 4.37 -6.98
C LEU A 11 -18.19 3.46 -6.15
N GLN A 12 -17.70 3.91 -4.99
CA GLN A 12 -16.84 3.10 -4.13
C GLN A 12 -16.92 3.51 -2.66
N THR A 13 -16.63 2.56 -1.79
CA THR A 13 -16.36 2.77 -0.37
C THR A 13 -14.98 2.21 -0.03
N LEU A 14 -14.20 2.96 0.74
CA LEU A 14 -12.97 2.50 1.39
C LEU A 14 -13.19 2.48 2.90
N ILE A 15 -12.86 1.37 3.55
CA ILE A 15 -12.91 1.25 5.01
C ILE A 15 -11.54 0.77 5.52
N LEU A 16 -11.03 1.54 6.48
CA LEU A 16 -9.83 1.21 7.23
C LEU A 16 -10.23 0.79 8.65
N ALA A 17 -9.52 -0.18 9.20
CA ALA A 17 -9.68 -0.60 10.60
C ALA A 17 -8.33 -0.75 11.29
N ALA A 18 -8.25 -0.33 12.54
CA ALA A 18 -7.09 -0.54 13.40
C ALA A 18 -7.49 -1.08 14.76
N GLU A 19 -6.62 -1.87 15.35
CA GLU A 19 -6.73 -2.33 16.72
C GLU A 19 -5.56 -1.83 17.56
N GLN A 20 -5.81 -1.52 18.84
CA GLN A 20 -4.77 -1.23 19.83
C GLN A 20 -3.76 -0.16 19.40
N GLU A 21 -4.23 0.92 18.79
CA GLU A 21 -3.38 2.04 18.34
C GLU A 21 -2.36 1.65 17.24
N ARG A 22 -2.51 0.49 16.60
CA ARG A 22 -1.66 0.05 15.50
C ARG A 22 -2.02 0.76 14.21
N LEU A 23 -1.13 0.66 13.21
CA LEU A 23 -1.41 1.10 11.85
C LEU A 23 -2.62 0.34 11.28
N PRO A 24 -3.55 1.02 10.61
CA PRO A 24 -4.76 0.39 10.10
C PRO A 24 -4.49 -0.49 8.89
N GLN A 25 -5.38 -1.41 8.66
CA GLN A 25 -5.47 -2.18 7.44
C GLN A 25 -6.70 -1.78 6.62
N VAL A 26 -6.64 -1.97 5.31
CA VAL A 26 -7.80 -1.83 4.43
C VAL A 26 -8.65 -3.09 4.57
N ILE A 27 -9.80 -2.97 5.23
CA ILE A 27 -10.73 -4.10 5.40
C ILE A 27 -11.79 -4.18 4.31
N TYR A 28 -12.00 -3.08 3.60
CA TYR A 28 -12.88 -3.04 2.44
C TYR A 28 -12.45 -1.94 1.46
N TRP A 29 -12.43 -2.28 0.20
CA TRP A 29 -12.33 -1.35 -0.92
C TRP A 29 -13.10 -1.94 -2.10
N GLY A 30 -14.20 -1.31 -2.48
CA GLY A 30 -15.08 -1.86 -3.50
C GLY A 30 -16.32 -1.01 -3.75
N PRO A 31 -17.38 -1.57 -4.34
CA PRO A 31 -18.65 -0.87 -4.56
C PRO A 31 -19.21 -0.20 -3.31
N PRO A 32 -20.05 0.83 -3.45
CA PRO A 32 -20.62 1.54 -2.32
C PRO A 32 -21.33 0.60 -1.35
N LEU A 33 -21.06 0.76 -0.07
CA LEU A 33 -21.76 0.08 1.02
C LEU A 33 -22.81 1.01 1.67
N PRO A 34 -23.91 0.45 2.19
CA PRO A 34 -24.87 1.23 2.96
C PRO A 34 -24.19 1.96 4.14
N ALA A 35 -24.68 3.15 4.48
CA ALA A 35 -24.15 3.89 5.64
C ALA A 35 -24.34 3.13 6.97
N SER A 36 -25.30 2.19 7.01
CA SER A 36 -25.60 1.33 8.16
C SER A 36 -24.76 0.05 8.22
N GLU A 37 -23.76 -0.11 7.31
CA GLU A 37 -22.88 -1.28 7.31
C GLU A 37 -22.12 -1.40 8.64
N ASP A 38 -22.09 -2.61 9.19
CA ASP A 38 -21.37 -2.91 10.43
C ASP A 38 -19.87 -3.10 10.16
N CYS A 39 -19.08 -2.05 10.36
CA CYS A 39 -17.63 -2.09 10.17
C CYS A 39 -16.94 -3.09 11.12
N ALA A 40 -17.51 -3.35 12.31
CA ALA A 40 -16.93 -4.32 13.23
C ALA A 40 -17.13 -5.75 12.73
N ALA A 41 -18.30 -6.05 12.17
CA ALA A 41 -18.56 -7.33 11.52
C ALA A 41 -17.67 -7.53 10.28
N LEU A 42 -17.46 -6.48 9.47
CA LEU A 42 -16.52 -6.52 8.34
C LEU A 42 -15.09 -6.80 8.80
N ALA A 43 -14.61 -6.12 9.84
CA ALA A 43 -13.28 -6.34 10.39
C ALA A 43 -13.12 -7.77 10.91
N ALA A 44 -14.14 -8.29 11.62
CA ALA A 44 -14.13 -9.68 12.09
C ALA A 44 -14.11 -10.70 10.94
N ALA A 45 -14.86 -10.42 9.85
CA ALA A 45 -14.85 -11.27 8.66
C ALA A 45 -13.52 -11.19 7.86
N HIS A 46 -12.81 -10.06 7.98
CA HIS A 46 -11.51 -9.86 7.35
C HIS A 46 -10.36 -10.52 8.14
N ALA A 47 -10.55 -10.75 9.43
CA ALA A 47 -9.54 -11.35 10.28
C ALA A 47 -9.21 -12.78 9.81
N MET A 48 -7.92 -13.05 9.63
CA MET A 48 -7.45 -14.39 9.26
C MET A 48 -7.21 -15.21 10.52
N ASP A 49 -7.75 -16.42 10.54
CA ASP A 49 -7.47 -17.38 11.61
C ASP A 49 -6.05 -17.95 11.45
N VAL A 50 -5.30 -17.96 12.56
CA VAL A 50 -3.95 -18.51 12.60
C VAL A 50 -4.03 -19.99 12.95
N THR A 51 -3.99 -20.84 11.94
CA THR A 51 -4.01 -22.30 12.16
C THR A 51 -2.60 -22.87 12.26
N GLY A 52 -2.23 -23.34 13.46
CA GLY A 52 -1.03 -24.16 13.67
C GLY A 52 0.32 -23.49 13.40
N GLY A 53 0.37 -22.15 13.40
CA GLY A 53 1.58 -21.40 13.19
C GLY A 53 2.45 -21.27 14.45
N MET A 54 3.68 -20.80 14.27
CA MET A 54 4.60 -20.47 15.37
C MET A 54 4.31 -19.08 15.97
N LEU A 55 3.35 -18.32 15.42
CA LEU A 55 2.98 -16.98 15.85
C LEU A 55 1.64 -17.02 16.59
N ASP A 56 1.53 -16.28 17.67
CA ASP A 56 0.29 -16.15 18.44
C ASP A 56 -0.80 -15.36 17.66
N ALA A 57 -0.38 -14.57 16.66
CA ALA A 57 -1.27 -13.83 15.77
C ALA A 57 -0.59 -13.60 14.41
N ASN A 58 -1.36 -13.55 13.32
CA ASN A 58 -0.86 -13.11 12.03
C ASN A 58 -0.59 -11.60 12.06
N PRO A 59 0.62 -11.14 11.69
CA PRO A 59 0.89 -9.72 11.54
C PRO A 59 -0.06 -9.10 10.52
N GLU A 60 -0.61 -7.94 10.84
CA GLU A 60 -1.59 -7.26 9.99
C GLU A 60 -0.93 -6.78 8.68
N LEU A 61 -1.66 -6.89 7.57
CA LEU A 61 -1.33 -6.22 6.32
C LEU A 61 -1.83 -4.76 6.44
N SER A 62 -1.07 -3.95 7.18
CA SER A 62 -1.41 -2.56 7.42
C SER A 62 -1.08 -1.68 6.20
N ILE A 63 -1.53 -0.42 6.24
CA ILE A 63 -1.18 0.60 5.22
C ILE A 63 0.31 0.92 5.15
N CYS A 64 1.10 0.50 6.13
CA CYS A 64 2.56 0.50 6.12
C CYS A 64 3.04 -0.71 6.93
N PRO A 65 3.10 -1.92 6.33
CA PRO A 65 3.47 -3.14 7.05
C PRO A 65 4.80 -3.01 7.75
N GLU A 66 4.84 -3.40 9.04
CA GLU A 66 5.96 -3.14 9.93
C GLU A 66 6.81 -4.40 10.14
N ALA A 67 8.11 -4.33 9.82
CA ALA A 67 9.07 -5.41 10.12
C ALA A 67 9.16 -5.68 11.64
N SER A 68 8.95 -4.66 12.47
CA SER A 68 8.90 -4.76 13.94
C SER A 68 7.78 -5.66 14.46
N GLN A 69 6.74 -5.92 13.65
CA GLN A 69 5.62 -6.80 13.96
C GLN A 69 5.78 -8.21 13.39
N SER A 70 6.98 -8.56 12.92
CA SER A 70 7.26 -9.85 12.25
C SER A 70 6.43 -10.08 10.98
N PHE A 71 6.09 -8.99 10.27
CA PHE A 71 5.38 -9.09 9.00
C PHE A 71 6.19 -9.93 8.00
N PRO A 72 5.63 -10.98 7.38
CA PRO A 72 6.39 -11.94 6.60
C PRO A 72 6.74 -11.47 5.17
N GLY A 73 6.24 -10.31 4.75
CA GLY A 73 6.44 -9.76 3.41
C GLY A 73 7.28 -8.49 3.40
N GLN A 74 7.27 -7.81 2.26
CA GLN A 74 7.94 -6.52 2.08
C GLN A 74 7.33 -5.48 3.04
N PRO A 75 8.14 -4.88 3.94
CA PRO A 75 7.64 -3.81 4.80
C PRO A 75 7.38 -2.52 4.00
N GLY A 76 6.48 -1.67 4.51
CA GLY A 76 6.15 -0.38 3.90
C GLY A 76 7.23 0.68 4.10
N LEU A 77 8.10 0.51 5.10
CA LEU A 77 9.22 1.39 5.41
C LEU A 77 10.49 0.59 5.65
N ILE A 78 11.57 1.01 4.97
CA ILE A 78 12.93 0.50 5.20
C ILE A 78 13.85 1.69 5.36
N CYS A 79 14.44 1.86 6.54
CA CYS A 79 15.36 2.94 6.83
C CYS A 79 16.50 2.49 7.74
N ARG A 80 17.56 3.30 7.74
CA ARG A 80 18.74 3.13 8.60
C ARG A 80 19.08 4.44 9.27
N ASP A 81 19.72 4.36 10.41
CA ASP A 81 20.29 5.54 11.05
C ASP A 81 21.56 6.03 10.32
N ALA A 82 22.12 7.15 10.79
CA ALA A 82 23.35 7.72 10.25
C ALA A 82 24.59 6.80 10.40
N GLN A 83 24.52 5.79 11.25
CA GLN A 83 25.56 4.77 11.44
C GLN A 83 25.34 3.52 10.59
N GLY A 84 24.26 3.48 9.77
CA GLY A 84 23.91 2.37 8.91
C GLY A 84 23.17 1.22 9.61
N ARG A 85 22.78 1.36 10.87
CA ARG A 85 21.99 0.35 11.59
C ARG A 85 20.56 0.37 11.09
N VAL A 86 20.00 -0.81 10.84
CA VAL A 86 18.60 -0.94 10.41
C VAL A 86 17.69 -0.49 11.55
N LEU A 87 16.73 0.36 11.24
CA LEU A 87 15.67 0.77 12.16
C LEU A 87 14.43 -0.08 11.91
N HIS A 88 13.73 -0.45 12.98
CA HIS A 88 12.49 -1.20 12.95
C HIS A 88 11.40 -0.40 13.67
N PRO A 89 10.83 0.64 13.02
CA PRO A 89 9.81 1.48 13.63
C PRO A 89 8.61 0.67 14.11
N LYS A 90 8.04 1.13 15.23
CA LYS A 90 6.83 0.61 15.83
C LYS A 90 5.85 1.76 16.06
N PHE A 91 5.10 2.06 15.02
CA PHE A 91 4.21 3.20 15.02
C PHE A 91 2.99 2.99 15.93
N ARG A 92 2.59 4.08 16.61
CA ARG A 92 1.39 4.15 17.45
C ARG A 92 0.57 5.36 17.05
N TYR A 93 -0.73 5.20 17.11
CA TYR A 93 -1.70 6.25 16.79
C TYR A 93 -1.48 7.51 17.63
N VAL A 94 -1.53 8.65 16.98
CA VAL A 94 -1.42 9.97 17.61
C VAL A 94 -2.73 10.73 17.43
N GLN A 95 -3.14 10.92 16.17
CA GLN A 95 -4.33 11.71 15.84
C GLN A 95 -4.83 11.41 14.43
N GLU A 96 -6.01 11.91 14.15
CA GLU A 96 -6.60 11.94 12.82
C GLU A 96 -7.13 13.33 12.47
N LEU A 97 -7.13 13.64 11.19
CA LEU A 97 -7.87 14.75 10.59
C LEU A 97 -8.79 14.14 9.53
N ALA A 98 -10.06 14.03 9.86
CA ALA A 98 -11.07 13.45 8.98
C ALA A 98 -12.02 14.55 8.49
N GLN A 99 -12.29 14.57 7.19
CA GLN A 99 -13.27 15.40 6.51
C GLN A 99 -14.14 14.50 5.62
N GLU A 100 -15.17 15.05 5.00
CA GLU A 100 -16.11 14.28 4.17
C GLU A 100 -15.42 13.42 3.10
N HIS A 101 -14.37 13.94 2.47
CA HIS A 101 -13.66 13.27 1.38
C HIS A 101 -12.15 13.14 1.60
N SER A 102 -11.67 13.42 2.79
CA SER A 102 -10.25 13.30 3.11
C SER A 102 -10.01 12.77 4.51
N LEU A 103 -8.90 12.04 4.63
CA LEU A 103 -8.47 11.45 5.89
C LEU A 103 -6.95 11.56 5.96
N CYS A 104 -6.44 12.11 7.06
CA CYS A 104 -5.03 12.06 7.42
C CYS A 104 -4.91 11.35 8.75
N LEU A 105 -4.10 10.30 8.80
CA LEU A 105 -3.82 9.53 10.00
C LEU A 105 -2.36 9.74 10.39
N THR A 106 -2.12 10.18 11.62
CA THR A 106 -0.77 10.43 12.16
C THR A 106 -0.40 9.37 13.19
N TYR A 107 0.76 8.79 13.01
CA TYR A 107 1.37 7.79 13.87
C TYR A 107 2.79 8.20 14.27
N ALA A 108 3.24 7.80 15.42
CA ALA A 108 4.60 8.09 15.89
C ALA A 108 5.27 6.85 16.48
N ASP A 109 6.58 6.77 16.27
CA ASP A 109 7.48 5.96 17.08
C ASP A 109 8.30 6.90 17.96
N LYS A 110 8.00 6.91 19.27
CA LYS A 110 8.63 7.81 20.24
C LYS A 110 10.07 7.43 20.55
N ASP A 111 10.42 6.15 20.40
CA ASP A 111 11.77 5.65 20.73
C ASP A 111 12.77 6.01 19.62
N LEU A 112 12.28 6.07 18.39
CA LEU A 112 13.05 6.43 17.19
C LEU A 112 12.83 7.88 16.77
N ASP A 113 11.92 8.60 17.43
CA ASP A 113 11.54 9.98 17.13
C ASP A 113 11.15 10.17 15.65
N LEU A 114 10.28 9.25 15.19
CA LEU A 114 9.73 9.21 13.84
C LEU A 114 8.25 9.52 13.86
N THR A 115 7.79 10.30 12.91
CA THR A 115 6.36 10.53 12.64
C THR A 115 6.01 10.07 11.24
N TYR A 116 4.96 9.26 11.12
CA TYR A 116 4.41 8.78 9.86
C TYR A 116 2.99 9.31 9.67
N GLU A 117 2.73 9.86 8.52
CA GLU A 117 1.38 10.28 8.11
C GLU A 117 0.94 9.50 6.87
N ALA A 118 -0.29 9.02 6.92
CA ALA A 118 -0.98 8.43 5.77
C ALA A 118 -2.15 9.32 5.37
N HIS A 119 -2.14 9.77 4.14
CA HIS A 119 -3.15 10.65 3.58
C HIS A 119 -4.00 9.92 2.55
N PHE A 120 -5.30 10.16 2.58
CA PHE A 120 -6.28 9.66 1.63
C PHE A 120 -7.20 10.81 1.23
N GLU A 121 -7.40 10.99 -0.06
CA GLU A 121 -8.29 12.01 -0.63
C GLU A 121 -9.14 11.39 -1.72
N LEU A 122 -10.44 11.42 -1.53
CA LEU A 122 -11.42 10.94 -2.49
C LEU A 122 -11.90 12.10 -3.37
N THR A 123 -11.59 12.04 -4.66
CA THR A 123 -12.13 12.98 -5.65
C THR A 123 -13.47 12.47 -6.16
N ALA A 124 -14.58 13.00 -5.62
CA ALA A 124 -15.93 12.51 -5.92
C ALA A 124 -16.28 12.57 -7.43
N SER A 125 -15.83 13.61 -8.16
CA SER A 125 -16.11 13.76 -9.60
C SER A 125 -15.45 12.71 -10.49
N SER A 126 -14.28 12.18 -10.10
CA SER A 126 -13.54 11.15 -10.85
C SER A 126 -13.61 9.78 -10.18
N ASN A 127 -14.18 9.71 -8.99
CA ASN A 127 -14.21 8.50 -8.16
C ASN A 127 -12.81 7.89 -7.94
N MET A 128 -11.79 8.73 -7.81
CA MET A 128 -10.42 8.31 -7.52
C MET A 128 -10.07 8.57 -6.06
N ILE A 129 -9.30 7.66 -5.47
CA ILE A 129 -8.68 7.87 -4.17
C ILE A 129 -7.20 8.12 -4.39
N SER A 130 -6.74 9.32 -4.06
CA SER A 130 -5.33 9.68 -4.02
C SER A 130 -4.77 9.39 -2.64
N CYS A 131 -3.62 8.71 -2.58
CA CYS A 131 -2.99 8.34 -1.32
C CYS A 131 -1.51 8.67 -1.36
N TRP A 132 -0.98 9.20 -0.25
CA TRP A 132 0.45 9.42 -0.09
C TRP A 132 0.87 9.25 1.35
N SER A 133 2.14 8.94 1.55
CA SER A 133 2.77 8.84 2.86
C SER A 133 3.76 9.98 3.07
N ARG A 134 3.88 10.44 4.32
CA ARG A 134 4.90 11.38 4.76
C ARG A 134 5.62 10.78 5.96
N LEU A 135 6.93 10.91 5.96
CA LEU A 135 7.78 10.50 7.10
C LEU A 135 8.58 11.71 7.57
N GLU A 136 8.53 11.98 8.85
CA GLU A 136 9.38 12.97 9.53
C GLU A 136 10.28 12.27 10.53
N ALA A 137 11.52 12.73 10.61
CA ALA A 137 12.50 12.26 11.56
C ALA A 137 13.22 13.45 12.17
N SER A 138 13.44 13.46 13.47
CA SER A 138 14.23 14.50 14.15
C SER A 138 15.73 14.31 13.97
N GLN A 139 16.18 13.12 13.61
CA GLN A 139 17.58 12.79 13.37
C GLN A 139 17.78 12.36 11.91
N PRO A 140 18.98 12.63 11.33
CA PRO A 140 19.29 12.18 9.99
C PRO A 140 19.13 10.66 9.84
N LEU A 141 18.43 10.23 8.81
CA LEU A 141 18.26 8.83 8.45
C LEU A 141 18.51 8.58 6.95
N MET A 142 18.87 7.35 6.63
CA MET A 142 18.94 6.87 5.26
C MET A 142 17.64 6.14 4.93
N LEU A 143 16.83 6.74 4.06
CA LEU A 143 15.57 6.15 3.60
C LEU A 143 15.84 5.28 2.38
N HIS A 144 15.59 3.97 2.50
CA HIS A 144 15.71 3.00 1.41
C HIS A 144 14.39 2.72 0.72
N TRP A 145 13.28 2.75 1.48
CA TRP A 145 11.95 2.54 0.98
C TRP A 145 10.91 3.26 1.84
N LEU A 146 10.00 3.95 1.22
CA LEU A 146 8.75 4.43 1.81
C LEU A 146 7.64 4.20 0.79
N ALA A 147 6.75 3.29 1.09
CA ALA A 147 5.57 3.05 0.27
C ALA A 147 4.54 4.17 0.47
N ALA A 148 3.83 4.52 -0.60
CA ALA A 148 2.49 5.09 -0.43
C ALA A 148 1.63 4.09 0.37
N PRO A 149 0.49 4.51 0.96
CA PRO A 149 -0.34 3.59 1.72
C PRO A 149 -0.59 2.27 0.97
N VAL A 150 -0.26 1.17 1.62
CA VAL A 150 -0.29 -0.17 1.03
C VAL A 150 -1.73 -0.67 0.97
N PHE A 151 -2.11 -1.23 -0.17
CA PHE A 151 -3.42 -1.82 -0.37
C PHE A 151 -3.31 -3.34 -0.52
N PRO A 152 -4.28 -4.09 0.01
CA PRO A 152 -4.42 -5.49 -0.34
C PRO A 152 -4.87 -5.62 -1.80
N ALA A 153 -4.40 -6.64 -2.51
CA ALA A 153 -4.98 -6.97 -3.80
C ALA A 153 -6.31 -7.71 -3.63
N PRO A 154 -7.28 -7.48 -4.52
CA PRO A 154 -8.57 -8.19 -4.47
C PRO A 154 -8.37 -9.71 -4.56
N GLN A 155 -9.01 -10.46 -3.68
CA GLN A 155 -8.90 -11.94 -3.67
C GLN A 155 -9.42 -12.58 -4.96
N LEU A 156 -10.42 -11.96 -5.61
CA LEU A 156 -10.99 -12.43 -6.87
C LEU A 156 -10.13 -12.07 -8.10
N SER A 157 -8.99 -11.41 -7.94
CA SER A 157 -8.05 -11.16 -9.04
C SER A 157 -7.08 -12.33 -9.16
N ASP A 158 -7.05 -12.99 -10.32
CA ASP A 158 -6.12 -14.08 -10.61
C ASP A 158 -4.88 -13.62 -11.39
N ALA A 159 -4.89 -12.39 -11.88
CA ALA A 159 -3.82 -11.84 -12.70
C ALA A 159 -3.55 -10.35 -12.42
N MET A 160 -2.33 -9.95 -12.72
CA MET A 160 -1.86 -8.58 -12.73
C MET A 160 -1.66 -8.13 -14.18
N MET A 161 -2.34 -7.06 -14.59
CA MET A 161 -2.15 -6.45 -15.89
C MET A 161 -1.30 -5.20 -15.76
N SER A 162 -0.23 -5.14 -16.51
CA SER A 162 0.71 -4.01 -16.54
C SER A 162 1.07 -3.63 -17.97
N PHE A 163 1.75 -2.50 -18.13
CA PHE A 163 2.10 -1.95 -19.43
C PHE A 163 3.60 -1.72 -19.52
N SER A 164 4.16 -2.00 -20.68
CA SER A 164 5.54 -1.66 -21.01
C SER A 164 5.65 -1.35 -22.50
N GLY A 165 6.81 -0.99 -22.94
CA GLY A 165 7.04 -0.75 -24.36
C GLY A 165 8.32 0.02 -24.62
N ARG A 166 8.44 0.44 -25.86
CA ARG A 166 9.54 1.25 -26.38
C ARG A 166 9.01 2.25 -27.39
N TRP A 167 9.83 3.14 -27.85
CA TRP A 167 9.49 4.02 -28.97
C TRP A 167 8.93 3.22 -30.16
N ILE A 168 7.77 3.63 -30.69
CA ILE A 168 6.98 2.93 -31.74
C ILE A 168 6.46 1.55 -31.29
N GLY A 169 6.35 1.30 -29.99
CA GLY A 169 5.79 0.07 -29.43
C GLY A 169 5.41 0.30 -27.97
N GLU A 170 4.75 1.43 -27.70
CA GLU A 170 4.32 1.85 -26.38
C GLU A 170 3.10 1.05 -25.90
N PHE A 171 2.87 1.03 -24.60
CA PHE A 171 1.69 0.46 -23.97
C PHE A 171 1.36 -1.00 -24.34
N GLN A 172 2.40 -1.82 -24.52
CA GLN A 172 2.18 -3.25 -24.68
C GLN A 172 1.67 -3.85 -23.38
N THR A 173 0.50 -4.47 -23.44
CA THR A 173 -0.16 -5.06 -22.27
C THR A 173 0.46 -6.40 -21.92
N HIS A 174 0.78 -6.59 -20.65
CA HIS A 174 1.27 -7.84 -20.09
C HIS A 174 0.34 -8.27 -18.96
N SER A 175 -0.17 -9.50 -19.04
CA SER A 175 -0.96 -10.13 -17.98
C SER A 175 -0.14 -11.26 -17.38
N ILE A 176 0.07 -11.20 -16.07
CA ILE A 176 0.88 -12.16 -15.31
C ILE A 176 0.01 -12.73 -14.20
N PRO A 177 -0.10 -14.06 -14.06
CA PRO A 177 -0.84 -14.66 -12.95
C PRO A 177 -0.13 -14.38 -11.62
N TRP A 178 -0.91 -14.28 -10.54
CA TRP A 178 -0.37 -14.25 -9.19
C TRP A 178 0.44 -15.50 -8.91
N ARG A 179 1.55 -15.33 -8.20
CA ARG A 179 2.42 -16.41 -7.72
C ARG A 179 2.99 -16.01 -6.36
N PRO A 180 3.17 -16.98 -5.44
CA PRO A 180 3.85 -16.71 -4.17
C PRO A 180 5.20 -16.00 -4.37
N GLY A 181 5.44 -14.98 -3.56
CA GLY A 181 6.63 -14.13 -3.63
C GLY A 181 6.40 -12.78 -4.29
N ILE A 182 7.48 -12.10 -4.61
CA ILE A 182 7.48 -10.70 -5.06
C ILE A 182 7.59 -10.61 -6.59
N HIS A 183 6.63 -9.89 -7.19
CA HIS A 183 6.76 -9.33 -8.52
C HIS A 183 7.10 -7.85 -8.41
N LYS A 184 8.30 -7.48 -8.86
CA LYS A 184 8.80 -6.11 -8.80
C LYS A 184 8.96 -5.52 -10.20
N ARG A 185 8.51 -4.28 -10.36
CA ARG A 185 8.82 -3.46 -11.54
C ARG A 185 9.37 -2.12 -11.10
N GLU A 186 10.37 -1.61 -11.81
CA GLU A 186 10.98 -0.34 -11.47
C GLU A 186 11.46 0.42 -12.70
N SER A 187 11.37 1.74 -12.64
CA SER A 187 12.03 2.65 -13.57
C SER A 187 13.21 3.30 -12.87
N ARG A 188 14.41 3.15 -13.44
CA ARG A 188 15.68 3.69 -12.92
C ARG A 188 16.24 4.83 -13.77
N SER A 189 15.52 5.24 -14.79
CA SER A 189 15.98 6.27 -15.73
C SER A 189 15.85 7.70 -15.21
N GLY A 190 15.40 7.88 -13.95
CA GLY A 190 15.17 9.19 -13.35
C GLY A 190 13.95 9.92 -13.91
N ARG A 191 13.19 9.28 -14.79
CA ARG A 191 11.95 9.75 -15.39
C ARG A 191 11.02 8.59 -15.68
N SER A 192 9.73 8.84 -15.74
CA SER A 192 8.78 7.88 -16.31
C SER A 192 9.06 7.73 -17.81
N GLY A 193 8.94 6.52 -18.29
CA GLY A 193 9.23 6.15 -19.67
C GLY A 193 8.30 5.06 -20.17
N HIS A 194 8.47 4.68 -21.44
CA HIS A 194 7.66 3.64 -22.07
C HIS A 194 7.96 2.24 -21.53
N GLU A 195 9.15 2.03 -20.97
CA GLU A 195 9.64 0.72 -20.54
C GLU A 195 8.85 0.18 -19.35
N HIS A 196 8.52 1.07 -18.41
CA HIS A 196 7.85 0.70 -17.16
C HIS A 196 6.81 1.74 -16.79
N PHE A 197 5.59 1.56 -17.24
CA PHE A 197 4.48 2.42 -16.85
C PHE A 197 4.21 2.25 -15.34
N PRO A 198 4.05 3.35 -14.58
CA PRO A 198 3.86 3.32 -13.14
C PRO A 198 2.40 2.98 -12.76
N GLY A 199 1.89 1.89 -13.29
CA GLY A 199 0.50 1.49 -13.04
C GLY A 199 0.29 0.00 -13.14
N LEU A 200 -0.79 -0.46 -12.51
CA LEU A 200 -1.21 -1.83 -12.42
C LEU A 200 -2.73 -1.91 -12.47
N ILE A 201 -3.26 -2.87 -13.20
CA ILE A 201 -4.69 -3.20 -13.18
C ILE A 201 -4.84 -4.64 -12.66
N LEU A 202 -5.75 -4.82 -11.72
CA LEU A 202 -6.11 -6.10 -11.13
C LEU A 202 -7.55 -6.45 -11.54
N PRO A 203 -7.74 -7.14 -12.67
CA PRO A 203 -9.09 -7.57 -13.08
C PRO A 203 -9.57 -8.70 -12.17
N GLU A 204 -10.84 -8.67 -11.80
CA GLU A 204 -11.49 -9.84 -11.20
C GLU A 204 -11.66 -10.96 -12.22
N ILE A 205 -11.72 -12.20 -11.76
CA ILE A 205 -11.92 -13.38 -12.61
C ILE A 205 -13.14 -13.19 -13.51
N GLY A 206 -12.93 -13.33 -14.80
CA GLY A 206 -13.97 -13.16 -15.82
C GLY A 206 -14.19 -11.70 -16.27
N ALA A 207 -13.49 -10.74 -15.71
CA ALA A 207 -13.55 -9.35 -16.18
C ALA A 207 -13.03 -9.23 -17.62
N ARG A 208 -13.67 -8.36 -18.40
CA ARG A 208 -13.36 -8.05 -19.80
C ARG A 208 -13.52 -6.54 -20.01
N ASN A 209 -13.11 -6.04 -21.17
CA ASN A 209 -13.17 -4.61 -21.49
C ASN A 209 -14.54 -3.95 -21.31
N THR A 210 -15.62 -4.71 -21.33
CA THR A 210 -17.01 -4.21 -21.25
C THR A 210 -17.81 -4.81 -20.10
N LEU A 211 -17.23 -5.68 -19.30
CA LEU A 211 -17.94 -6.41 -18.25
C LEU A 211 -17.00 -6.76 -17.10
N GLY A 212 -17.54 -6.77 -15.89
CA GLY A 212 -16.82 -7.15 -14.66
C GLY A 212 -16.19 -5.97 -13.97
N ARG A 213 -15.39 -6.25 -12.94
CA ARG A 213 -14.69 -5.25 -12.13
C ARG A 213 -13.20 -5.40 -12.29
N ALA A 214 -12.51 -4.27 -12.16
CA ALA A 214 -11.06 -4.21 -12.06
C ALA A 214 -10.66 -3.10 -11.11
N TYR A 215 -9.54 -3.28 -10.44
CA TYR A 215 -8.95 -2.28 -9.55
C TYR A 215 -7.71 -1.73 -10.23
N GLY A 216 -7.66 -0.41 -10.39
CA GLY A 216 -6.55 0.27 -11.04
C GLY A 216 -5.70 1.02 -10.04
N PHE A 217 -4.39 0.90 -10.18
CA PHE A 217 -3.40 1.66 -9.43
C PHE A 217 -2.55 2.47 -10.40
N HIS A 218 -2.28 3.71 -10.04
CA HIS A 218 -1.35 4.56 -10.77
C HIS A 218 -0.50 5.36 -9.78
N TYR A 219 0.81 5.31 -9.96
CA TYR A 219 1.74 6.10 -9.17
C TYR A 219 2.01 7.44 -9.86
N GLY A 220 1.47 8.50 -9.29
CA GLY A 220 1.48 9.86 -9.86
C GLY A 220 2.84 10.58 -9.73
N TRP A 221 3.94 9.91 -10.06
CA TRP A 221 5.29 10.44 -10.01
C TRP A 221 6.01 10.31 -11.35
N SER A 222 6.62 11.39 -11.81
CA SER A 222 7.31 11.44 -13.11
C SER A 222 8.78 10.98 -13.06
N GLY A 223 9.32 10.73 -11.87
CA GLY A 223 10.70 10.27 -11.66
C GLY A 223 10.85 8.75 -11.62
N GLY A 224 11.98 8.30 -11.10
CA GLY A 224 12.21 6.88 -10.84
C GLY A 224 11.19 6.35 -9.82
N HIS A 225 10.60 5.19 -10.12
CA HIS A 225 9.59 4.58 -9.28
C HIS A 225 9.77 3.07 -9.19
N GLN A 226 9.20 2.51 -8.15
CA GLN A 226 9.16 1.09 -7.93
C GLN A 226 7.73 0.67 -7.57
N MET A 227 7.27 -0.42 -8.17
CA MET A 227 6.05 -1.13 -7.83
C MET A 227 6.41 -2.52 -7.31
N ILE A 228 5.78 -2.94 -6.23
CA ILE A 228 5.88 -4.26 -5.66
C ILE A 228 4.46 -4.84 -5.57
N ALA A 229 4.26 -6.00 -6.17
CA ALA A 229 3.09 -6.84 -5.98
C ALA A 229 3.57 -8.15 -5.36
N GLU A 230 3.10 -8.47 -4.17
CA GLU A 230 3.56 -9.63 -3.42
C GLU A 230 2.40 -10.50 -2.98
N GLU A 231 2.54 -11.81 -3.18
CA GLU A 231 1.70 -12.82 -2.54
C GLU A 231 2.47 -13.43 -1.38
N LEU A 232 1.96 -13.23 -0.17
CA LEU A 232 2.53 -13.70 1.08
C LEU A 232 2.37 -15.23 1.22
N PRO A 233 3.18 -15.87 2.09
CA PRO A 233 3.06 -17.32 2.34
C PRO A 233 1.69 -17.76 2.84
N ASP A 234 0.94 -16.86 3.48
CA ASP A 234 -0.41 -17.09 3.98
C ASP A 234 -1.52 -16.79 2.94
N GLY A 235 -1.14 -16.43 1.70
CA GLY A 235 -2.04 -16.16 0.59
C GLY A 235 -2.57 -14.73 0.53
N ARG A 236 -2.28 -13.87 1.53
CA ARG A 236 -2.57 -12.44 1.42
C ARG A 236 -1.71 -11.81 0.33
N ARG A 237 -2.22 -10.76 -0.29
CA ARG A 237 -1.55 -10.08 -1.40
C ARG A 237 -1.50 -8.59 -1.13
N GLN A 238 -0.35 -7.96 -1.40
CA GLN A 238 -0.15 -6.53 -1.22
C GLN A 238 0.36 -5.85 -2.48
N ILE A 239 -0.01 -4.58 -2.62
CA ILE A 239 0.47 -3.68 -3.67
C ILE A 239 1.14 -2.49 -3.00
N GLN A 240 2.40 -2.25 -3.37
CA GLN A 240 3.17 -1.11 -2.91
C GLN A 240 3.69 -0.30 -4.09
N PHE A 241 3.66 1.02 -3.95
CA PHE A 241 4.33 1.96 -4.84
C PHE A 241 5.17 2.93 -4.03
N GLY A 242 6.31 3.32 -4.57
CA GLY A 242 7.18 4.32 -3.97
C GLY A 242 8.23 4.83 -4.92
N HIS A 243 9.00 5.81 -4.49
CA HIS A 243 10.16 6.28 -5.23
C HIS A 243 11.20 5.16 -5.34
N ALA A 244 11.77 4.97 -6.53
CA ALA A 244 12.94 4.13 -6.65
C ALA A 244 14.09 4.82 -5.93
N CYS A 245 14.73 4.10 -4.99
CA CYS A 245 16.04 4.52 -4.53
C CYS A 245 17.00 4.50 -5.71
N ASP A 246 17.86 5.49 -5.81
CA ASP A 246 18.91 5.50 -6.83
C ASP A 246 19.95 4.42 -6.52
N SER A 247 19.56 3.18 -6.83
CA SER A 247 20.36 1.98 -6.56
C SER A 247 21.60 1.89 -7.43
N HIS A 248 21.75 2.75 -8.46
CA HIS A 248 22.94 2.78 -9.30
C HIS A 248 24.15 3.37 -8.56
N ASN A 249 23.94 4.26 -7.62
CA ASN A 249 24.99 4.92 -6.88
C ASN A 249 25.06 4.55 -5.41
N GLY A 250 24.19 3.67 -4.92
CA GLY A 250 24.14 3.30 -3.50
C GLY A 250 23.75 4.46 -2.57
N LEU A 251 23.27 5.56 -3.13
CA LEU A 251 22.84 6.73 -2.39
C LEU A 251 21.39 6.54 -1.96
N ALA A 252 21.20 6.12 -0.74
CA ALA A 252 19.96 6.36 -0.05
C ALA A 252 19.71 7.88 0.00
N GLN A 253 18.48 8.31 -0.20
CA GLN A 253 18.16 9.73 -0.02
C GLN A 253 18.41 10.08 1.45
N SER A 254 19.32 11.02 1.69
CA SER A 254 19.51 11.63 2.99
C SER A 254 18.54 12.80 3.12
N PHE A 255 17.66 12.75 4.09
CA PHE A 255 16.75 13.82 4.47
C PHE A 255 17.19 14.43 5.79
#